data_e25994fa95070554c6b395c86e0d2347
#
_entry.id   e25994fa95070554c6b395c86e0d2347
#
_cell.length_a   1.000
_cell.length_b   1.000
_cell.length_c   1.000
_cell.angle_alpha   90.00
_cell.angle_beta   90.00
_cell.angle_gamma   90.00
#
_symmetry.space_group_name_H-M   'P 1'
#
loop_
_entity.id
_entity.type
_entity.pdbx_description
1 polymer ?
#
loop_
_entity_poly.entity_id
_entity_poly.type
_entity_poly.pdbx_seq_one_letter_code
_entity_poly.pdbx_strand_id
1 'polypeptide(L)'
;MYRAAKSVNLMKDLSIKVTIAGRIYPLTVKAEEEESIRKAVKEIDSTVKDYEKNYAVKDKQDLLAMCALQYATQKIDLDSRSLDENDEIADQLQRVNELISSNL
;
A
#
# COMPACT_ATOMS: atom_id res chain seq x y z
N MET A 1 11.59 -18.10 -2.12
CA MET A 1 11.66 -17.92 -1.33
C MET A 1 11.71 -18.31 -0.35
N TYR A 2 11.77 -18.51 -0.12
CA TYR A 2 11.74 -18.69 0.92
C TYR A 2 12.25 -18.69 1.96
N ARG A 3 12.20 -18.61 2.68
CA ARG A 3 12.70 -18.50 3.70
C ARG A 3 12.79 -19.41 4.56
N ALA A 4 13.38 -19.57 4.92
CA ALA A 4 13.48 -20.39 5.61
C ALA A 4 13.31 -20.29 6.83
N ALA A 5 13.22 -20.24 7.16
CA ALA A 5 13.18 -20.20 8.09
C ALA A 5 12.93 -20.12 9.06
N LYS A 6 12.76 -20.08 9.28
CA LYS A 6 12.57 -19.85 10.09
C LYS A 6 12.25 -19.87 11.06
N SER A 7 12.09 -19.82 11.17
CA SER A 7 12.10 -19.79 11.98
C SER A 7 11.62 -19.81 13.03
N VAL A 8 11.81 -20.03 13.48
CA VAL A 8 11.63 -19.74 14.66
C VAL A 8 10.98 -18.59 15.01
N ASN A 9 10.13 -18.33 14.53
CA ASN A 9 9.56 -17.18 14.64
C ASN A 9 8.44 -17.21 15.52
N LEU A 10 8.34 -16.34 16.38
CA LEU A 10 7.20 -16.20 17.20
C LEU A 10 5.98 -15.81 16.40
N MET A 11 6.18 -15.14 15.29
CA MET A 11 5.13 -14.83 14.41
C MET A 11 4.98 -15.94 13.43
N LYS A 12 3.85 -16.55 13.43
CA LYS A 12 3.63 -17.68 12.54
C LYS A 12 3.42 -17.21 11.12
N ASP A 13 4.03 -17.93 10.21
CA ASP A 13 3.77 -17.78 8.79
C ASP A 13 2.51 -18.57 8.44
N LEU A 14 1.70 -17.99 7.60
CA LEU A 14 0.50 -18.62 7.09
C LEU A 14 0.61 -18.81 5.58
N SER A 15 0.15 -19.98 5.13
CA SER A 15 -0.01 -20.19 3.69
C SER A 15 -1.44 -19.88 3.33
N ILE A 16 -1.63 -18.87 2.50
CA ILE A 16 -2.97 -18.49 2.05
C ILE A 16 -3.01 -18.51 0.53
N LYS A 17 -4.22 -18.54 0.00
CA LYS A 17 -4.44 -18.44 -1.44
C LYS A 17 -5.31 -17.22 -1.69
N VAL A 18 -4.91 -16.43 -2.66
CA VAL A 18 -5.68 -15.25 -3.06
C VAL A 18 -5.96 -15.32 -4.54
N THR A 19 -7.08 -14.78 -4.95
CA THR A 19 -7.46 -14.73 -6.36
C THR A 19 -7.33 -13.30 -6.84
N ILE A 20 -6.50 -13.09 -7.86
CA ILE A 20 -6.29 -11.78 -8.45
C ILE A 20 -6.48 -11.91 -9.96
N ALA A 21 -7.41 -11.15 -10.50
CA ALA A 21 -7.72 -11.15 -11.93
C ALA A 21 -7.99 -12.56 -12.48
N GLY A 22 -8.70 -13.36 -11.68
CA GLY A 22 -9.11 -14.71 -12.09
C GLY A 22 -8.08 -15.80 -11.87
N ARG A 23 -6.90 -15.46 -11.36
CA ARG A 23 -5.87 -16.47 -11.08
C ARG A 23 -5.66 -16.61 -9.59
N ILE A 24 -5.36 -17.83 -9.16
CA ILE A 24 -5.10 -18.15 -7.77
C ILE A 24 -3.60 -18.10 -7.51
N TYR A 25 -3.21 -17.36 -6.48
CA TYR A 25 -1.81 -17.24 -6.09
C TYR A 25 -1.62 -17.75 -4.67
N PRO A 26 -0.75 -18.73 -4.47
CA PRO A 26 -0.41 -19.13 -3.11
C PRO A 26 0.62 -18.16 -2.55
N LEU A 27 0.38 -17.69 -1.33
CA LEU A 27 1.26 -16.74 -0.67
C LEU A 27 1.61 -17.25 0.72
N THR A 28 2.84 -16.98 1.13
CA THR A 28 3.24 -17.18 2.51
C THR A 28 3.36 -15.81 3.14
N VAL A 29 2.56 -15.55 4.14
CA VAL A 29 2.48 -14.24 4.77
C VAL A 29 2.57 -14.42 6.28
N LYS A 30 2.92 -13.36 6.98
CA LYS A 30 2.87 -13.38 8.43
C LYS A 30 1.42 -13.30 8.87
N ALA A 31 1.11 -13.96 9.99
CA ALA A 31 -0.27 -13.97 10.49
C ALA A 31 -0.84 -12.56 10.65
N GLU A 32 -0.01 -11.63 11.11
CA GLU A 32 -0.42 -10.25 11.32
C GLU A 32 -0.68 -9.48 10.03
N GLU A 33 -0.18 -9.98 8.90
CA GLU A 33 -0.35 -9.35 7.61
C GLU A 33 -1.57 -9.84 6.84
N GLU A 34 -2.15 -10.96 7.26
CA GLU A 34 -3.20 -11.62 6.48
C GLU A 34 -4.38 -10.70 6.19
N GLU A 35 -4.86 -9.99 7.20
CA GLU A 35 -6.02 -9.12 7.04
C GLU A 35 -5.76 -8.01 6.02
N SER A 36 -4.59 -7.38 6.12
CA SER A 36 -4.21 -6.31 5.19
C SER A 36 -4.09 -6.81 3.76
N ILE A 37 -3.51 -7.99 3.59
CA ILE A 37 -3.35 -8.58 2.27
C ILE A 37 -4.71 -8.91 1.66
N ARG A 38 -5.62 -9.49 2.45
CA ARG A 38 -6.96 -9.80 1.95
C ARG A 38 -7.76 -8.54 1.58
N LYS A 39 -7.58 -7.47 2.35
CA LYS A 39 -8.17 -6.18 2.00
C LYS A 39 -7.60 -5.62 0.72
N ALA A 40 -6.28 -5.73 0.54
CA ALA A 40 -5.61 -5.27 -0.68
C ALA A 40 -6.10 -6.04 -1.91
N VAL A 41 -6.26 -7.36 -1.79
CA VAL A 41 -6.77 -8.18 -2.90
C VAL A 41 -8.18 -7.76 -3.28
N LYS A 42 -9.02 -7.50 -2.30
CA LYS A 42 -10.38 -7.04 -2.52
C LYS A 42 -10.41 -5.69 -3.23
N GLU A 43 -9.53 -4.80 -2.84
CA GLU A 43 -9.37 -3.49 -3.45
C GLU A 43 -8.96 -3.61 -4.92
N ILE A 44 -7.99 -4.48 -5.20
CA ILE A 44 -7.55 -4.73 -6.58
C ILE A 44 -8.69 -5.27 -7.40
N ASP A 45 -9.43 -6.25 -6.88
CA ASP A 45 -10.55 -6.85 -7.59
C ASP A 45 -11.61 -5.81 -7.94
N SER A 46 -11.93 -4.95 -7.00
CA SER A 46 -12.89 -3.86 -7.21
C SER A 46 -12.41 -2.89 -8.28
N THR A 47 -11.14 -2.52 -8.24
CA THR A 47 -10.54 -1.58 -9.20
C THR A 47 -10.50 -2.18 -10.61
N VAL A 48 -10.16 -3.46 -10.71
CA VAL A 48 -10.17 -4.17 -12.00
C VAL A 48 -11.57 -4.15 -12.60
N LYS A 49 -12.58 -4.45 -11.80
CA LYS A 49 -13.97 -4.44 -12.26
C LYS A 49 -14.41 -3.06 -12.70
N ASP A 50 -14.00 -2.01 -12.01
CA ASP A 50 -14.32 -0.64 -12.39
C ASP A 50 -13.68 -0.28 -13.73
N TYR A 51 -12.43 -0.66 -13.96
CA TYR A 51 -11.78 -0.43 -15.23
C TYR A 51 -12.44 -1.21 -16.36
N GLU A 52 -12.82 -2.45 -16.13
CA GLU A 52 -13.54 -3.24 -17.13
C GLU A 52 -14.86 -2.58 -17.51
N LYS A 53 -15.57 -2.06 -16.51
CA LYS A 53 -16.88 -1.45 -16.71
C LYS A 53 -16.80 -0.11 -17.42
N ASN A 54 -15.85 0.71 -17.03
CA ASN A 54 -15.76 2.11 -17.49
C ASN A 54 -14.93 2.30 -18.76
N TYR A 55 -14.08 1.35 -19.08
CA TYR A 55 -13.21 1.40 -20.24
C TYR A 55 -13.37 0.12 -21.02
N ALA A 56 -13.21 0.20 -22.33
CA ALA A 56 -13.37 -0.97 -23.19
C ALA A 56 -12.12 -1.85 -23.18
N VAL A 57 -11.56 -2.10 -22.01
CA VAL A 57 -10.37 -2.92 -21.83
C VAL A 57 -10.78 -4.20 -21.14
N LYS A 58 -10.46 -5.34 -21.73
CA LYS A 58 -10.81 -6.65 -21.17
C LYS A 58 -9.61 -7.55 -20.94
N ASP A 59 -8.45 -7.17 -21.43
CA ASP A 59 -7.22 -7.94 -21.21
C ASP A 59 -6.82 -7.78 -19.73
N LYS A 60 -6.70 -8.92 -19.04
CA LYS A 60 -6.40 -8.92 -17.61
C LYS A 60 -5.05 -8.29 -17.30
N GLN A 61 -4.06 -8.51 -18.15
CA GLN A 61 -2.75 -7.89 -17.96
C GLN A 61 -2.83 -6.37 -18.03
N ASP A 62 -3.57 -5.85 -19.04
CA ASP A 62 -3.74 -4.41 -19.19
C ASP A 62 -4.50 -3.81 -18.01
N LEU A 63 -5.53 -4.51 -17.54
CA LEU A 63 -6.30 -4.07 -16.37
C LEU A 63 -5.42 -4.00 -15.12
N LEU A 64 -4.58 -5.01 -14.92
CA LEU A 64 -3.66 -5.02 -13.78
C LEU A 64 -2.60 -3.93 -13.92
N ALA A 65 -2.12 -3.67 -15.14
CA ALA A 65 -1.18 -2.58 -15.37
C ALA A 65 -1.80 -1.23 -15.01
N MET A 66 -3.06 -1.02 -15.38
CA MET A 66 -3.79 0.19 -15.03
C MET A 66 -3.93 0.33 -13.51
N CYS A 67 -4.26 -0.76 -12.82
CA CYS A 67 -4.34 -0.78 -11.37
C CYS A 67 -3.00 -0.45 -10.74
N ALA A 68 -1.93 -1.05 -11.23
CA ALA A 68 -0.60 -0.81 -10.69
C ALA A 68 -0.21 0.65 -10.87
N LEU A 69 -0.49 1.24 -12.01
CA LEU A 69 -0.20 2.65 -12.26
C LEU A 69 -1.00 3.55 -11.31
N GLN A 70 -2.27 3.25 -11.12
CA GLN A 70 -3.11 4.02 -10.22
C GLN A 70 -2.58 3.97 -8.79
N TYR A 71 -2.28 2.79 -8.28
CA TYR A 71 -1.80 2.65 -6.90
C TYR A 71 -0.43 3.26 -6.70
N ALA A 72 0.46 3.10 -7.67
CA ALA A 72 1.79 3.71 -7.59
C ALA A 72 1.70 5.23 -7.60
N THR A 73 0.83 5.78 -8.43
CA THR A 73 0.60 7.23 -8.49
C THR A 73 0.03 7.74 -7.18
N GLN A 74 -0.94 7.04 -6.61
CA GLN A 74 -1.54 7.42 -5.34
C GLN A 74 -0.51 7.36 -4.21
N LYS A 75 0.35 6.35 -4.22
CA LYS A 75 1.39 6.22 -3.21
C LYS A 75 2.38 7.39 -3.28
N ILE A 76 2.82 7.75 -4.47
CA ILE A 76 3.73 8.86 -4.67
C ILE A 76 3.08 10.17 -4.19
N ASP A 77 1.81 10.36 -4.51
CA ASP A 77 1.06 11.54 -4.12
C ASP A 77 0.93 11.63 -2.58
N LEU A 78 0.62 10.52 -1.93
CA LEU A 78 0.53 10.47 -0.47
C LEU A 78 1.88 10.72 0.19
N ASP A 79 2.95 10.16 -0.35
CA ASP A 79 4.30 10.37 0.15
C ASP A 79 4.68 11.84 0.04
N SER A 80 4.33 12.49 -1.06
CA SER A 80 4.60 13.92 -1.25
C SER A 80 3.84 14.78 -0.25
N ARG A 81 2.56 14.48 -0.02
CA ARG A 81 1.76 15.21 0.96
C ARG A 81 2.32 15.06 2.36
N SER A 82 2.73 13.86 2.71
CA SER A 82 3.29 13.57 4.01
C SER A 82 4.56 14.38 4.26
N LEU A 83 5.42 14.50 3.25
CA LEU A 83 6.63 15.30 3.33
C LEU A 83 6.30 16.80 3.46
N ASP A 84 5.35 17.29 2.69
CA ASP A 84 4.92 18.68 2.75
C ASP A 84 4.35 19.03 4.14
N GLU A 85 3.52 18.15 4.68
CA GLU A 85 2.96 18.34 6.01
C GLU A 85 4.04 18.37 7.08
N ASN A 86 5.01 17.48 6.99
CA ASN A 86 6.11 17.43 7.95
C ASN A 86 6.97 18.69 7.86
N ASP A 87 7.22 19.20 6.66
CA ASP A 87 7.97 20.43 6.47
C ASP A 87 7.24 21.63 7.07
N GLU A 88 5.91 21.71 6.89
CA GLU A 88 5.12 22.78 7.48
C GLU A 88 5.16 22.74 9.00
N ILE A 89 5.03 21.58 9.60
CA ILE A 89 5.09 21.41 11.04
C ILE A 89 6.46 21.83 11.57
N ALA A 90 7.52 21.41 10.90
CA ALA A 90 8.88 21.78 11.29
C ALA A 90 9.08 23.30 11.24
N ASP A 91 8.58 23.95 10.19
CA ASP A 91 8.65 25.40 10.06
C ASP A 91 7.89 26.11 11.18
N GLN A 92 6.68 25.63 11.49
CA GLN A 92 5.88 26.20 12.57
C GLN A 92 6.56 26.08 13.92
N LEU A 93 7.16 24.92 14.21
CA LEU A 93 7.87 24.70 15.45
C LEU A 93 9.10 25.63 15.56
N GLN A 94 9.80 25.81 14.47
CA GLN A 94 10.95 26.71 14.45
C GLN A 94 10.52 28.14 14.74
N ARG A 95 9.44 28.63 14.16
CA ARG A 95 8.92 29.97 14.40
C ARG A 95 8.54 30.18 15.87
N VAL A 96 7.89 29.19 16.47
CA VAL A 96 7.51 29.25 17.88
C VAL A 96 8.76 29.34 18.75
N ASN A 97 9.79 28.53 18.47
CA ASN A 97 11.03 28.55 19.20
C ASN A 97 11.72 29.92 19.10
N GLU A 98 11.71 30.51 17.93
CA GLU A 98 12.30 31.84 17.72
C GLU A 98 11.57 32.90 18.52
N LEU A 99 10.24 32.85 18.56
CA LEU A 99 9.44 33.78 19.34
C LEU A 99 9.73 33.67 20.83
N ILE A 100 9.82 32.45 21.33
CA ILE A 100 10.13 32.20 22.74
C ILE A 100 11.54 32.69 23.06
N SER A 101 12.50 32.39 22.21
CA SER A 101 13.88 32.81 22.43
C SER A 101 14.06 34.33 22.43
N SER A 102 13.31 35.03 21.57
CA SER A 102 13.42 36.48 21.49
C SER A 102 12.75 37.19 22.69
N ASN A 103 11.89 36.51 23.41
CA ASN A 103 11.21 37.07 24.57
C ASN A 103 11.87 36.68 25.90
N LEU A 104 12.88 35.86 25.84
CA LEU A 104 13.68 35.50 27.01
C LEU A 104 14.88 36.42 27.14
#